data_5328c6822ce6de8ad489459a0dee1cc3
#
_entry.id   5328c6822ce6de8ad489459a0dee1cc3
#
_cell.length_a   1.000
_cell.length_b   1.000
_cell.length_c   1.000
_cell.angle_alpha   90.00
_cell.angle_beta   90.00
_cell.angle_gamma   90.00
#
_symmetry.space_group_name_H-M   'P 1'
#
loop_
_entity.id
_entity.type
_entity.pdbx_description
1 polymer ?
#
loop_
_entity_poly.entity_id
_entity_poly.type
_entity_poly.pdbx_seq_one_letter_code
_entity_poly.pdbx_strand_id
1 'polypeptide(L)'
;GEIVDVALLGDIPLHDAEGVAREVLALVPFRQVVERGFACHDDAAPLRCLVVGERHSLSLADALAQLPTDRIPLEDAGFDIDDEAYADIVRRVIADEIGRGEGANFVIRRDYVAQVGSDPLTAGFTWFRALLEHERGAYWTFLVSTPDHLAVGASPEAHVSAQGGVVTMNPISGTFRHPAGGATAETLTEFLSSTKETEELFMVVDEELKMMSAVCSDGGRITGPHLKEMSRLTHTEYMLRGTSTMDPRDILRETMFAPTVTGSPMQNACTVIARHEQSPRGYYSGVAALFTPRAGGGHDLDAPILIRTAYVVDGRLRVPVGATLVRHSDPYGEGGET
;
A
#
# COMPACT_ATOMS: atom_id res chain seq x y z
N GLY A 1 -6.90 -23.08 -5.52
CA GLY A 1 -7.99 -22.10 -5.46
C GLY A 1 -8.49 -21.73 -6.85
N GLU A 2 -9.56 -20.97 -6.89
CA GLU A 2 -10.17 -20.42 -8.11
C GLU A 2 -9.77 -18.94 -8.23
N ILE A 3 -9.53 -18.46 -9.45
CA ILE A 3 -9.29 -17.04 -9.74
C ILE A 3 -10.52 -16.48 -10.45
N VAL A 4 -11.07 -15.40 -9.90
CA VAL A 4 -12.25 -14.70 -10.42
C VAL A 4 -11.96 -13.22 -10.48
N ASP A 5 -12.10 -12.60 -11.66
CA ASP A 5 -12.03 -11.17 -11.80
C ASP A 5 -13.44 -10.58 -11.73
N VAL A 6 -13.63 -9.55 -10.90
CA VAL A 6 -14.92 -8.89 -10.69
C VAL A 6 -14.83 -7.39 -10.98
N ALA A 7 -16.00 -6.76 -11.20
CA ALA A 7 -16.03 -5.34 -11.56
C ALA A 7 -16.04 -4.41 -10.34
N LEU A 8 -16.79 -4.78 -9.29
CA LEU A 8 -17.02 -3.95 -8.13
C LEU A 8 -16.60 -4.67 -6.84
N LEU A 9 -16.26 -3.92 -5.80
CA LEU A 9 -15.97 -4.48 -4.47
C LEU A 9 -17.12 -5.32 -3.93
N GLY A 10 -18.36 -4.91 -4.19
CA GLY A 10 -19.55 -5.65 -3.78
C GLY A 10 -19.68 -7.04 -4.42
N ASP A 11 -19.02 -7.26 -5.55
CA ASP A 11 -19.06 -8.52 -6.30
C ASP A 11 -18.01 -9.54 -5.82
N ILE A 12 -17.13 -9.18 -4.86
CA ILE A 12 -16.15 -10.11 -4.28
C ILE A 12 -16.89 -11.36 -3.76
N PRO A 13 -16.53 -12.58 -4.23
CA PRO A 13 -17.34 -13.79 -4.05
C PRO A 13 -17.15 -14.40 -2.64
N LEU A 14 -17.65 -13.72 -1.61
CA LEU A 14 -17.53 -14.16 -0.21
C LEU A 14 -18.38 -15.39 0.15
N HIS A 15 -19.29 -15.79 -0.74
CA HIS A 15 -20.12 -16.99 -0.59
C HIS A 15 -20.17 -17.76 -1.91
N ASP A 16 -20.36 -19.07 -1.85
CA ASP A 16 -20.65 -19.87 -3.02
C ASP A 16 -22.16 -19.82 -3.39
N ALA A 17 -22.54 -20.58 -4.43
CA ALA A 17 -23.92 -20.64 -4.91
C ALA A 17 -24.88 -21.22 -3.86
N GLU A 18 -24.40 -22.03 -2.95
CA GLU A 18 -25.14 -22.64 -1.84
C GLU A 18 -25.16 -21.75 -0.59
N GLY A 19 -24.50 -20.58 -0.63
CA GLY A 19 -24.42 -19.64 0.48
C GLY A 19 -23.35 -19.98 1.55
N VAL A 20 -22.45 -20.91 1.24
CA VAL A 20 -21.32 -21.25 2.13
C VAL A 20 -20.26 -20.16 2.05
N ALA A 21 -19.83 -19.68 3.21
CA ALA A 21 -18.83 -18.63 3.29
C ALA A 21 -17.46 -19.11 2.79
N ARG A 22 -16.79 -18.29 1.97
CA ARG A 22 -15.48 -18.56 1.38
C ARG A 22 -14.43 -17.60 1.91
N GLU A 23 -13.22 -18.09 2.04
CA GLU A 23 -12.05 -17.23 2.25
C GLU A 23 -11.57 -16.71 0.89
N VAL A 24 -11.35 -15.38 0.77
CA VAL A 24 -10.97 -14.74 -0.49
C VAL A 24 -9.85 -13.75 -0.24
N LEU A 25 -8.77 -13.86 -1.02
CA LEU A 25 -7.76 -12.81 -1.15
C LEU A 25 -8.06 -12.00 -2.42
N ALA A 26 -8.40 -10.73 -2.26
CA ALA A 26 -8.67 -9.83 -3.38
C ALA A 26 -7.50 -8.85 -3.59
N LEU A 27 -6.92 -8.83 -4.78
CA LEU A 27 -6.04 -7.76 -5.23
C LEU A 27 -6.90 -6.63 -5.78
N VAL A 28 -6.99 -5.53 -5.05
CA VAL A 28 -7.82 -4.38 -5.37
C VAL A 28 -6.95 -3.31 -6.04
N PRO A 29 -7.12 -3.03 -7.35
CA PRO A 29 -6.32 -2.06 -8.06
C PRO A 29 -6.70 -0.62 -7.68
N PHE A 30 -5.77 0.33 -7.90
CA PHE A 30 -6.01 1.74 -7.62
C PHE A 30 -7.20 2.31 -8.39
N ARG A 31 -7.45 1.83 -9.62
CA ARG A 31 -8.60 2.27 -10.43
C ARG A 31 -9.94 2.11 -9.72
N GLN A 32 -10.02 1.28 -8.69
CA GLN A 32 -11.26 1.04 -7.94
C GLN A 32 -11.77 2.30 -7.20
N VAL A 33 -10.95 3.37 -7.10
CA VAL A 33 -11.40 4.70 -6.59
C VAL A 33 -12.59 5.27 -7.39
N VAL A 34 -12.82 4.78 -8.61
CA VAL A 34 -13.98 5.17 -9.42
C VAL A 34 -15.31 4.79 -8.76
N GLU A 35 -15.35 3.77 -7.90
CA GLU A 35 -16.56 3.42 -7.12
C GLU A 35 -16.95 4.54 -6.14
N ARG A 36 -16.02 5.43 -5.78
CA ARG A 36 -16.26 6.64 -4.99
C ARG A 36 -16.43 7.89 -5.87
N GLY A 37 -16.43 7.75 -7.19
CA GLY A 37 -16.52 8.87 -8.13
C GLY A 37 -15.24 9.67 -8.26
N PHE A 38 -14.08 9.13 -7.86
CA PHE A 38 -12.79 9.83 -7.94
C PHE A 38 -12.11 9.57 -9.29
N ALA A 39 -11.29 10.53 -9.72
CA ALA A 39 -10.54 10.46 -10.97
C ALA A 39 -9.38 9.45 -10.87
N CYS A 40 -9.09 8.75 -11.97
CA CYS A 40 -7.87 7.96 -12.14
C CYS A 40 -7.57 7.73 -13.62
N HIS A 41 -6.34 7.32 -13.92
CA HIS A 41 -6.03 6.67 -15.19
C HIS A 41 -6.56 5.24 -15.15
N ASP A 42 -7.54 4.93 -15.99
CA ASP A 42 -8.11 3.58 -16.08
C ASP A 42 -7.22 2.70 -16.97
N ASP A 43 -6.60 1.69 -16.39
CA ASP A 43 -5.77 0.70 -17.04
C ASP A 43 -6.48 -0.65 -17.24
N ALA A 44 -7.76 -0.70 -16.90
CA ALA A 44 -8.54 -1.93 -16.87
C ALA A 44 -7.92 -3.03 -15.98
N ALA A 45 -7.02 -2.70 -15.04
CA ALA A 45 -6.48 -3.65 -14.09
C ALA A 45 -7.63 -4.36 -13.36
N PRO A 46 -7.69 -5.70 -13.36
CA PRO A 46 -8.81 -6.41 -12.77
C PRO A 46 -8.80 -6.30 -11.24
N LEU A 47 -9.99 -6.19 -10.64
CA LEU A 47 -10.18 -6.56 -9.25
C LEU A 47 -10.18 -8.08 -9.19
N ARG A 48 -9.03 -8.65 -8.79
CA ARG A 48 -8.76 -10.08 -8.89
C ARG A 48 -8.97 -10.78 -7.57
N CYS A 49 -9.84 -11.74 -7.54
CA CYS A 49 -10.17 -12.54 -6.36
C CYS A 49 -9.57 -13.94 -6.47
N LEU A 50 -8.76 -14.31 -5.48
CA LEU A 50 -8.24 -15.66 -5.31
C LEU A 50 -9.08 -16.33 -4.22
N VAL A 51 -10.01 -17.18 -4.63
CA VAL A 51 -10.82 -17.98 -3.70
C VAL A 51 -9.95 -19.10 -3.16
N VAL A 52 -9.77 -19.13 -1.83
CA VAL A 52 -8.87 -20.06 -1.16
C VAL A 52 -9.45 -21.48 -1.22
N GLY A 53 -8.75 -22.38 -1.88
CA GLY A 53 -9.12 -23.82 -1.92
C GLY A 53 -8.49 -24.60 -0.78
N GLU A 54 -7.21 -24.35 -0.51
CA GLU A 54 -6.44 -25.03 0.53
C GLU A 54 -5.55 -24.03 1.26
N ARG A 55 -5.37 -24.25 2.56
CA ARG A 55 -4.47 -23.48 3.42
C ARG A 55 -3.46 -24.41 4.08
N HIS A 56 -2.19 -24.07 3.96
CA HIS A 56 -1.08 -24.75 4.60
C HIS A 56 -0.29 -23.78 5.48
N SER A 57 0.29 -24.28 6.55
CA SER A 57 1.17 -23.51 7.44
C SER A 57 2.52 -24.20 7.52
N LEU A 58 3.57 -23.42 7.35
CA LEU A 58 4.96 -23.85 7.48
C LEU A 58 5.66 -23.00 8.54
N SER A 59 6.66 -23.56 9.21
CA SER A 59 7.59 -22.73 9.96
C SER A 59 8.43 -21.88 9.01
N LEU A 60 8.95 -20.74 9.50
CA LEU A 60 9.85 -19.91 8.70
C LEU A 60 11.07 -20.72 8.19
N ALA A 61 11.64 -21.58 9.03
CA ALA A 61 12.78 -22.42 8.67
C ALA A 61 12.44 -23.39 7.53
N ASP A 62 11.27 -24.03 7.60
CA ASP A 62 10.81 -24.98 6.57
C ASP A 62 10.49 -24.25 5.25
N ALA A 63 9.92 -23.06 5.33
CA ALA A 63 9.67 -22.22 4.15
C ALA A 63 11.01 -21.82 3.48
N LEU A 64 11.95 -21.30 4.25
CA LEU A 64 13.27 -20.91 3.73
C LEU A 64 14.05 -22.11 3.14
N ALA A 65 13.90 -23.31 3.69
CA ALA A 65 14.54 -24.51 3.15
C ALA A 65 14.02 -24.89 1.75
N GLN A 66 12.80 -24.46 1.38
CA GLN A 66 12.16 -24.79 0.10
C GLN A 66 12.31 -23.68 -0.94
N LEU A 67 12.61 -22.44 -0.52
CA LEU A 67 12.70 -21.29 -1.43
C LEU A 67 14.07 -21.23 -2.13
N PRO A 68 14.11 -20.84 -3.41
CA PRO A 68 15.35 -20.76 -4.18
C PRO A 68 16.30 -19.68 -3.64
N THR A 69 17.60 -19.88 -3.92
CA THR A 69 18.69 -18.96 -3.52
C THR A 69 19.42 -18.35 -4.71
N ASP A 70 18.86 -18.49 -5.90
CA ASP A 70 19.46 -18.04 -7.14
C ASP A 70 19.64 -16.52 -7.16
N ARG A 71 20.66 -16.06 -7.88
CA ARG A 71 20.77 -14.64 -8.22
C ARG A 71 19.91 -14.37 -9.44
N ILE A 72 18.99 -13.41 -9.33
CA ILE A 72 18.14 -13.00 -10.44
C ILE A 72 18.81 -11.85 -11.19
N PRO A 73 19.25 -12.05 -12.45
CA PRO A 73 19.77 -10.97 -13.26
C PRO A 73 18.62 -10.02 -13.68
N LEU A 74 18.92 -8.73 -13.62
CA LEU A 74 18.04 -7.67 -14.13
C LEU A 74 18.76 -6.97 -15.27
N GLU A 75 18.08 -6.81 -16.40
CA GLU A 75 18.57 -6.11 -17.59
C GLU A 75 17.77 -4.83 -17.82
N ASP A 76 18.39 -3.83 -18.44
CA ASP A 76 17.76 -2.53 -18.74
C ASP A 76 17.10 -1.89 -17.53
N ALA A 77 17.77 -1.99 -16.37
CA ALA A 77 17.25 -1.54 -15.10
C ALA A 77 17.42 -0.03 -14.91
N GLY A 78 16.36 0.66 -14.49
CA GLY A 78 16.36 2.09 -14.23
C GLY A 78 14.98 2.63 -13.87
N PHE A 79 14.92 3.93 -13.56
CA PHE A 79 13.64 4.60 -13.39
C PHE A 79 13.03 4.97 -14.74
N ASP A 80 11.71 4.87 -14.87
CA ASP A 80 10.94 5.29 -16.05
C ASP A 80 10.94 6.82 -16.23
N ILE A 81 11.11 7.56 -15.14
CA ILE A 81 11.26 9.02 -15.10
C ILE A 81 12.59 9.33 -14.41
N ASP A 82 13.48 10.04 -15.07
CA ASP A 82 14.76 10.44 -14.49
C ASP A 82 14.61 11.47 -13.36
N ASP A 83 15.68 11.68 -12.60
CA ASP A 83 15.64 12.53 -11.40
C ASP A 83 15.28 13.98 -11.70
N GLU A 84 15.72 14.53 -12.84
CA GLU A 84 15.41 15.92 -13.23
C GLU A 84 13.96 16.07 -13.65
N ALA A 85 13.45 15.15 -14.46
CA ALA A 85 12.04 15.14 -14.87
C ALA A 85 11.11 14.92 -13.67
N TYR A 86 11.51 14.07 -12.71
CA TYR A 86 10.73 13.87 -11.49
C TYR A 86 10.76 15.13 -10.60
N ALA A 87 11.93 15.76 -10.42
CA ALA A 87 12.04 17.03 -9.69
C ALA A 87 11.19 18.14 -10.32
N ASP A 88 11.05 18.19 -11.64
CA ASP A 88 10.16 19.12 -12.33
C ASP A 88 8.68 18.84 -12.06
N ILE A 89 8.29 17.57 -11.95
CA ILE A 89 6.93 17.20 -11.54
C ILE A 89 6.68 17.69 -10.10
N VAL A 90 7.60 17.42 -9.19
CA VAL A 90 7.52 17.88 -7.79
C VAL A 90 7.34 19.39 -7.71
N ARG A 91 8.16 20.18 -8.44
CA ARG A 91 8.04 21.65 -8.49
C ARG A 91 6.66 22.12 -8.94
N ARG A 92 6.10 21.48 -10.00
CA ARG A 92 4.76 21.80 -10.49
C ARG A 92 3.68 21.47 -9.48
N VAL A 93 3.73 20.32 -8.85
CA VAL A 93 2.75 19.92 -7.82
C VAL A 93 2.79 20.89 -6.64
N ILE A 94 3.98 21.27 -6.17
CA ILE A 94 4.12 22.23 -5.08
C ILE A 94 3.55 23.61 -5.49
N ALA A 95 3.89 24.12 -6.66
CA ALA A 95 3.51 25.47 -7.09
C ALA A 95 2.05 25.56 -7.53
N ASP A 96 1.58 24.61 -8.32
CA ASP A 96 0.30 24.69 -9.01
C ASP A 96 -0.85 24.02 -8.26
N GLU A 97 -0.56 23.08 -7.39
CA GLU A 97 -1.58 22.37 -6.63
C GLU A 97 -1.56 22.79 -5.14
N ILE A 98 -0.48 22.48 -4.41
CA ILE A 98 -0.36 22.81 -2.98
C ILE A 98 -0.34 24.33 -2.78
N GLY A 99 0.40 25.04 -3.62
CA GLY A 99 0.50 26.51 -3.56
C GLY A 99 -0.81 27.23 -3.83
N ARG A 100 -1.73 26.62 -4.57
CA ARG A 100 -3.07 27.14 -4.86
C ARG A 100 -4.14 26.64 -3.88
N GLY A 101 -3.78 25.76 -2.95
CA GLY A 101 -4.70 25.26 -1.92
C GLY A 101 -5.58 24.09 -2.38
N GLU A 102 -5.19 23.38 -3.45
CA GLU A 102 -5.90 22.18 -3.90
C GLU A 102 -5.81 21.01 -2.90
N GLY A 103 -4.78 21.01 -2.08
CA GLY A 103 -4.61 20.04 -1.00
C GLY A 103 -3.41 20.35 -0.13
N ALA A 104 -3.27 19.59 0.94
CA ALA A 104 -2.21 19.75 1.93
C ALA A 104 -0.96 18.96 1.55
N ASN A 105 -1.16 17.74 1.01
CA ASN A 105 -0.12 16.85 0.53
C ASN A 105 -0.62 16.00 -0.64
N PHE A 106 0.30 15.58 -1.50
CA PHE A 106 0.04 14.66 -2.60
C PHE A 106 1.19 13.66 -2.73
N VAL A 107 0.87 12.41 -3.02
CA VAL A 107 1.87 11.39 -3.29
C VAL A 107 1.98 11.18 -4.79
N ILE A 108 3.17 11.43 -5.33
CA ILE A 108 3.45 11.28 -6.76
C ILE A 108 4.48 10.18 -6.95
N ARG A 109 4.22 9.31 -7.90
CA ARG A 109 4.94 8.09 -8.17
C ARG A 109 5.87 8.21 -9.37
N ARG A 110 6.96 7.44 -9.35
CA ARG A 110 7.71 6.94 -10.51
C ARG A 110 7.96 5.44 -10.36
N ASP A 111 8.37 4.76 -11.42
CA ASP A 111 8.57 3.32 -11.42
C ASP A 111 10.03 2.96 -11.67
N TYR A 112 10.60 2.11 -10.81
CA TYR A 112 11.80 1.39 -11.18
C TYR A 112 11.40 0.19 -12.04
N VAL A 113 12.00 0.05 -13.22
CA VAL A 113 11.67 -0.98 -14.20
C VAL A 113 12.91 -1.76 -14.62
N ALA A 114 12.74 -3.03 -14.98
CA ALA A 114 13.80 -3.87 -15.52
C ALA A 114 13.21 -5.04 -16.32
N GLN A 115 14.06 -5.70 -17.11
CA GLN A 115 13.74 -7.03 -17.65
C GLN A 115 14.26 -8.09 -16.67
N VAL A 116 13.45 -9.10 -16.40
CA VAL A 116 13.81 -10.22 -15.53
C VAL A 116 14.44 -11.31 -16.37
N GLY A 117 15.74 -11.56 -16.15
CA GLY A 117 16.55 -12.55 -16.90
C GLY A 117 16.35 -14.00 -16.45
N SER A 118 15.19 -14.31 -15.84
CA SER A 118 14.86 -15.66 -15.37
C SER A 118 13.35 -15.89 -15.43
N ASP A 119 12.92 -17.13 -15.13
CA ASP A 119 11.51 -17.43 -14.94
C ASP A 119 10.87 -16.53 -13.85
N PRO A 120 9.75 -15.84 -14.13
CA PRO A 120 9.13 -14.90 -13.19
C PRO A 120 8.80 -15.51 -11.82
N LEU A 121 8.36 -16.76 -11.77
CA LEU A 121 8.00 -17.42 -10.51
C LEU A 121 9.25 -17.72 -9.66
N THR A 122 10.34 -18.19 -10.30
CA THR A 122 11.65 -18.37 -9.65
C THR A 122 12.19 -17.05 -9.12
N ALA A 123 12.08 -15.98 -9.90
CA ALA A 123 12.46 -14.64 -9.44
C ALA A 123 11.64 -14.19 -8.22
N GLY A 124 10.31 -14.34 -8.29
CA GLY A 124 9.42 -14.00 -7.20
C GLY A 124 9.73 -14.75 -5.91
N PHE A 125 9.94 -16.06 -5.97
CA PHE A 125 10.29 -16.86 -4.80
C PHE A 125 11.69 -16.50 -4.24
N THR A 126 12.64 -16.18 -5.08
CA THR A 126 13.97 -15.73 -4.63
C THR A 126 13.87 -14.39 -3.89
N TRP A 127 13.10 -13.43 -4.42
CA TRP A 127 12.89 -12.14 -3.75
C TRP A 127 12.05 -12.29 -2.48
N PHE A 128 11.03 -13.14 -2.50
CA PHE A 128 10.24 -13.45 -1.31
C PHE A 128 11.10 -14.03 -0.19
N ARG A 129 12.01 -14.95 -0.52
CA ARG A 129 13.01 -15.45 0.42
C ARG A 129 13.84 -14.31 1.03
N ALA A 130 14.37 -13.42 0.20
CA ALA A 130 15.18 -12.30 0.66
C ALA A 130 14.41 -11.37 1.61
N LEU A 131 13.12 -11.13 1.33
CA LEU A 131 12.26 -10.36 2.21
C LEU A 131 12.02 -11.09 3.54
N LEU A 132 11.76 -12.40 3.54
CA LEU A 132 11.59 -13.19 4.77
C LEU A 132 12.85 -13.22 5.65
N GLU A 133 14.04 -13.19 5.05
CA GLU A 133 15.32 -13.21 5.76
C GLU A 133 15.73 -11.85 6.31
N HIS A 134 15.42 -10.76 5.58
CA HIS A 134 16.05 -9.46 5.83
C HIS A 134 15.07 -8.36 6.22
N GLU A 135 13.78 -8.46 5.88
CA GLU A 135 12.81 -7.42 6.24
C GLU A 135 12.27 -7.65 7.66
N ARG A 136 12.11 -6.55 8.39
CA ARG A 136 11.58 -6.53 9.75
C ARG A 136 10.57 -5.39 9.89
N GLY A 137 9.57 -5.60 10.73
CA GLY A 137 8.53 -4.59 10.99
C GLY A 137 7.47 -4.47 9.89
N ALA A 138 7.56 -5.24 8.80
CA ALA A 138 6.49 -5.28 7.81
C ALA A 138 5.20 -5.78 8.46
N TYR A 139 4.07 -5.21 8.04
CA TYR A 139 2.74 -5.67 8.41
C TYR A 139 2.44 -7.01 7.72
N TRP A 140 2.66 -7.06 6.40
CA TRP A 140 2.63 -8.29 5.60
C TRP A 140 3.89 -8.40 4.75
N THR A 141 4.49 -9.60 4.74
CA THR A 141 5.43 -10.03 3.70
C THR A 141 4.73 -11.09 2.87
N PHE A 142 4.61 -10.89 1.57
CA PHE A 142 3.73 -11.70 0.73
C PHE A 142 4.31 -11.96 -0.66
N LEU A 143 3.83 -13.03 -1.27
CA LEU A 143 3.93 -13.31 -2.70
C LEU A 143 2.55 -13.78 -3.18
N VAL A 144 2.04 -13.13 -4.22
CA VAL A 144 0.82 -13.53 -4.92
C VAL A 144 1.18 -13.81 -6.37
N SER A 145 0.87 -15.00 -6.84
CA SER A 145 1.12 -15.42 -8.22
C SER A 145 -0.15 -15.92 -8.87
N THR A 146 -0.45 -15.38 -10.04
CA THR A 146 -1.49 -15.84 -10.96
C THR A 146 -0.84 -16.15 -12.31
N PRO A 147 -1.52 -16.78 -13.27
CA PRO A 147 -0.90 -17.13 -14.54
C PRO A 147 -0.26 -15.97 -15.30
N ASP A 148 -0.81 -14.78 -15.15
CA ASP A 148 -0.44 -13.56 -15.88
C ASP A 148 0.16 -12.45 -15.01
N HIS A 149 0.24 -12.65 -13.70
CA HIS A 149 0.67 -11.60 -12.76
C HIS A 149 1.37 -12.16 -11.54
N LEU A 150 2.46 -11.54 -11.15
CA LEU A 150 3.17 -11.85 -9.92
C LEU A 150 3.39 -10.55 -9.13
N ALA A 151 3.07 -10.60 -7.84
CA ALA A 151 3.36 -9.54 -6.88
C ALA A 151 4.13 -10.10 -5.70
N VAL A 152 5.25 -9.48 -5.33
CA VAL A 152 6.03 -9.84 -4.14
C VAL A 152 6.40 -8.57 -3.39
N GLY A 153 6.15 -8.54 -2.09
CA GLY A 153 6.35 -7.33 -1.31
C GLY A 153 6.40 -7.53 0.20
N ALA A 154 6.81 -6.45 0.87
CA ALA A 154 6.81 -6.33 2.32
C ALA A 154 6.16 -5.00 2.72
N SER A 155 4.83 -5.00 2.79
CA SER A 155 4.05 -3.80 3.12
C SER A 155 4.18 -3.46 4.60
N PRO A 156 4.53 -2.22 4.95
CA PRO A 156 4.61 -1.79 6.35
C PRO A 156 3.25 -1.44 6.96
N GLU A 157 2.23 -1.23 6.13
CA GLU A 157 1.04 -0.48 6.52
C GLU A 157 -0.24 -1.28 6.32
N ALA A 158 -1.01 -1.42 7.41
CA ALA A 158 -2.40 -1.84 7.34
C ALA A 158 -3.26 -0.67 6.88
N HIS A 159 -3.85 -0.74 5.68
CA HIS A 159 -4.83 0.23 5.26
C HIS A 159 -6.05 0.20 6.19
N VAL A 160 -6.70 -0.93 6.26
CA VAL A 160 -7.84 -1.18 7.14
C VAL A 160 -7.92 -2.64 7.50
N SER A 161 -8.24 -2.93 8.75
CA SER A 161 -8.69 -4.26 9.19
C SER A 161 -10.04 -4.15 9.90
N ALA A 162 -10.87 -5.19 9.77
CA ALA A 162 -12.14 -5.30 10.46
C ALA A 162 -12.23 -6.72 11.05
N GLN A 163 -12.10 -6.85 12.35
CA GLN A 163 -12.09 -8.14 13.04
C GLN A 163 -13.09 -8.16 14.17
N GLY A 164 -14.06 -9.08 14.10
CA GLY A 164 -15.10 -9.17 15.13
C GLY A 164 -15.93 -7.90 15.31
N GLY A 165 -16.08 -7.07 14.25
CA GLY A 165 -16.76 -5.78 14.31
C GLY A 165 -15.91 -4.61 14.78
N VAL A 166 -14.63 -4.83 15.08
CA VAL A 166 -13.66 -3.77 15.39
C VAL A 166 -12.90 -3.39 14.14
N VAL A 167 -13.00 -2.14 13.73
CA VAL A 167 -12.25 -1.55 12.60
C VAL A 167 -11.00 -0.87 13.12
N THR A 168 -9.88 -1.12 12.46
CA THR A 168 -8.58 -0.51 12.78
C THR A 168 -7.92 0.00 11.51
N MET A 169 -7.36 1.20 11.57
CA MET A 169 -6.46 1.77 10.56
C MET A 169 -5.13 2.12 11.23
N ASN A 170 -4.04 2.00 10.47
CA ASN A 170 -2.69 2.24 11.00
C ASN A 170 -1.91 3.16 10.06
N PRO A 171 -2.27 4.46 10.00
CA PRO A 171 -1.52 5.40 9.19
C PRO A 171 -0.07 5.52 9.64
N ILE A 172 0.81 5.37 8.65
CA ILE A 172 2.24 5.59 8.78
C ILE A 172 2.57 6.89 8.07
N SER A 173 3.30 7.77 8.77
CA SER A 173 3.81 9.02 8.21
C SER A 173 5.32 9.07 8.42
N GLY A 174 5.91 10.19 8.56
CA GLY A 174 7.33 10.43 8.83
C GLY A 174 8.29 9.27 8.61
N THR A 175 9.38 9.50 7.91
CA THR A 175 10.39 8.45 7.63
C THR A 175 11.75 8.88 8.12
N PHE A 176 12.23 8.27 9.19
CA PHE A 176 13.59 8.43 9.68
C PHE A 176 14.49 7.33 9.12
N ARG A 177 15.36 7.66 8.19
CA ARG A 177 16.36 6.73 7.66
C ARG A 177 17.48 6.54 8.68
N HIS A 178 17.81 5.29 8.99
CA HIS A 178 18.90 5.00 9.91
C HIS A 178 20.23 5.42 9.28
N PRO A 179 21.00 6.30 9.94
CA PRO A 179 22.35 6.62 9.49
C PRO A 179 23.26 5.38 9.58
N ALA A 180 24.42 5.41 8.92
CA ALA A 180 25.37 4.28 8.90
C ALA A 180 25.80 3.80 10.31
N GLY A 181 25.70 4.64 11.34
CA GLY A 181 25.96 4.31 12.73
C GLY A 181 24.75 3.85 13.55
N GLY A 182 23.58 3.70 12.92
CA GLY A 182 22.31 3.40 13.58
C GLY A 182 21.59 4.65 14.12
N ALA A 183 20.35 4.45 14.57
CA ALA A 183 19.57 5.52 15.20
C ALA A 183 20.10 5.81 16.61
N THR A 184 20.20 7.07 16.98
CA THR A 184 20.50 7.52 18.36
C THR A 184 19.31 8.28 18.95
N ALA A 185 19.27 8.43 20.26
CA ALA A 185 18.22 9.21 20.92
C ALA A 185 18.19 10.66 20.44
N GLU A 186 19.38 11.24 20.17
CA GLU A 186 19.50 12.61 19.68
C GLU A 186 18.92 12.76 18.27
N THR A 187 19.30 11.87 17.34
CA THR A 187 18.82 11.91 15.95
C THR A 187 17.33 11.62 15.84
N LEU A 188 16.78 10.72 16.67
CA LEU A 188 15.34 10.48 16.77
C LEU A 188 14.59 11.68 17.35
N THR A 189 15.17 12.35 18.36
CA THR A 189 14.56 13.54 18.95
C THR A 189 14.50 14.69 17.95
N GLU A 190 15.55 14.89 17.15
CA GLU A 190 15.59 15.89 16.09
C GLU A 190 14.50 15.61 15.04
N PHE A 191 14.41 14.37 14.59
CA PHE A 191 13.37 13.93 13.65
C PHE A 191 11.96 14.19 14.20
N LEU A 192 11.67 13.76 15.42
CA LEU A 192 10.34 13.95 16.05
C LEU A 192 10.02 15.42 16.34
N SER A 193 11.02 16.30 16.36
CA SER A 193 10.85 17.74 16.54
C SER A 193 10.69 18.49 15.22
N SER A 194 10.75 17.79 14.08
CA SER A 194 10.59 18.38 12.75
C SER A 194 9.17 18.89 12.55
N THR A 195 9.03 20.15 12.14
CA THR A 195 7.72 20.73 11.82
C THR A 195 7.11 20.04 10.60
N LYS A 196 7.91 19.70 9.58
CA LYS A 196 7.47 18.97 8.37
C LYS A 196 6.80 17.65 8.77
N GLU A 197 7.47 16.84 9.56
CA GLU A 197 6.99 15.52 9.98
C GLU A 197 5.69 15.62 10.81
N THR A 198 5.62 16.62 11.68
CA THR A 198 4.43 16.88 12.51
C THR A 198 3.22 17.29 11.65
N GLU A 199 3.42 18.22 10.70
CA GLU A 199 2.36 18.70 9.82
C GLU A 199 1.85 17.58 8.90
N GLU A 200 2.75 16.80 8.29
CA GLU A 200 2.42 15.65 7.44
C GLU A 200 1.56 14.64 8.19
N LEU A 201 1.98 14.29 9.39
CA LEU A 201 1.29 13.34 10.24
C LEU A 201 -0.14 13.80 10.60
N PHE A 202 -0.32 15.06 10.97
CA PHE A 202 -1.65 15.61 11.28
C PHE A 202 -2.59 15.58 10.08
N MET A 203 -2.09 15.86 8.87
CA MET A 203 -2.91 15.87 7.65
C MET A 203 -3.42 14.46 7.30
N VAL A 204 -2.57 13.46 7.42
CA VAL A 204 -2.94 12.07 7.16
C VAL A 204 -3.97 11.58 8.17
N VAL A 205 -3.74 11.84 9.46
CA VAL A 205 -4.63 11.41 10.55
C VAL A 205 -6.01 12.06 10.44
N ASP A 206 -6.11 13.34 10.07
CA ASP A 206 -7.40 14.03 9.90
C ASP A 206 -8.24 13.37 8.80
N GLU A 207 -7.64 13.02 7.68
CA GLU A 207 -8.35 12.34 6.59
C GLU A 207 -8.79 10.93 6.98
N GLU A 208 -7.95 10.16 7.67
CA GLU A 208 -8.32 8.82 8.13
C GLU A 208 -9.36 8.84 9.25
N LEU A 209 -9.37 9.85 10.11
CA LEU A 209 -10.47 10.03 11.08
C LEU A 209 -11.82 10.29 10.40
N LYS A 210 -11.85 11.00 9.26
CA LYS A 210 -13.06 11.15 8.45
C LYS A 210 -13.50 9.80 7.89
N MET A 211 -12.58 8.99 7.40
CA MET A 211 -12.87 7.62 6.93
C MET A 211 -13.42 6.76 8.08
N MET A 212 -12.78 6.78 9.25
CA MET A 212 -13.28 6.06 10.43
C MET A 212 -14.69 6.52 10.82
N SER A 213 -14.97 7.81 10.76
CA SER A 213 -16.31 8.35 11.05
C SER A 213 -17.37 7.91 10.05
N ALA A 214 -17.00 7.61 8.81
CA ALA A 214 -17.90 7.10 7.80
C ALA A 214 -18.29 5.62 8.02
N VAL A 215 -17.38 4.82 8.60
CA VAL A 215 -17.58 3.37 8.73
C VAL A 215 -17.83 2.89 10.16
N CYS A 216 -17.55 3.71 11.18
CA CYS A 216 -17.71 3.35 12.58
C CYS A 216 -18.88 4.11 13.23
N SER A 217 -19.71 3.40 13.98
CA SER A 217 -20.90 3.95 14.65
C SER A 217 -20.57 4.88 15.82
N ASP A 218 -19.42 4.68 16.46
CA ASP A 218 -18.94 5.41 17.63
C ASP A 218 -17.76 6.37 17.29
N GLY A 219 -17.49 6.57 15.97
CA GLY A 219 -16.33 7.27 15.49
C GLY A 219 -15.03 6.50 15.73
N GLY A 220 -13.88 7.19 15.62
CA GLY A 220 -12.57 6.59 15.82
C GLY A 220 -11.90 7.08 17.09
N ARG A 221 -11.23 6.20 17.80
CA ARG A 221 -10.25 6.55 18.84
C ARG A 221 -8.87 6.50 18.24
N ILE A 222 -8.06 7.50 18.52
CA ILE A 222 -6.67 7.58 18.10
C ILE A 222 -5.73 7.33 19.27
N THR A 223 -4.68 6.56 19.03
CA THR A 223 -3.55 6.39 19.96
C THR A 223 -2.24 6.55 19.21
N GLY A 224 -1.25 7.14 19.83
CA GLY A 224 0.07 7.46 19.25
C GLY A 224 0.48 8.91 19.51
N PRO A 225 1.55 9.40 18.86
CA PRO A 225 2.36 8.65 17.89
C PRO A 225 3.17 7.52 18.52
N HIS A 226 3.38 6.46 17.76
CA HIS A 226 4.31 5.38 18.09
C HIS A 226 5.46 5.36 17.08
N LEU A 227 6.57 4.75 17.45
CA LEU A 227 7.68 4.49 16.52
C LEU A 227 7.57 3.07 15.99
N LYS A 228 7.52 2.94 14.66
CA LYS A 228 7.56 1.66 13.96
C LYS A 228 8.95 1.45 13.39
N GLU A 229 9.74 0.64 14.08
CA GLU A 229 11.09 0.29 13.65
C GLU A 229 11.04 -0.78 12.54
N MET A 230 11.75 -0.52 11.46
CA MET A 230 11.95 -1.42 10.34
C MET A 230 13.44 -1.69 10.12
N SER A 231 13.79 -2.52 9.13
CA SER A 231 15.18 -2.95 8.88
C SER A 231 16.18 -1.83 8.66
N ARG A 232 15.77 -0.72 8.02
CA ARG A 232 16.67 0.38 7.61
C ARG A 232 16.17 1.77 7.96
N LEU A 233 14.98 1.86 8.53
CA LEU A 233 14.33 3.12 8.84
C LEU A 233 13.35 2.94 10.01
N THR A 234 12.90 4.05 10.57
CA THR A 234 11.83 4.11 11.57
C THR A 234 10.75 5.08 11.09
N HIS A 235 9.51 4.64 11.15
CA HIS A 235 8.35 5.49 10.88
C HIS A 235 7.70 6.00 12.17
N THR A 236 6.97 7.11 12.06
CA THR A 236 5.91 7.44 13.03
C THR A 236 4.60 6.82 12.56
N GLU A 237 3.82 6.28 13.49
CA GLU A 237 2.51 5.70 13.20
C GLU A 237 1.46 6.07 14.24
N TYR A 238 0.20 6.06 13.82
CA TYR A 238 -0.93 6.09 14.74
C TYR A 238 -1.78 4.84 14.57
N MET A 239 -2.55 4.55 15.61
CA MET A 239 -3.59 3.52 15.57
C MET A 239 -4.94 4.19 15.73
N LEU A 240 -5.81 4.03 14.74
CA LEU A 240 -7.21 4.42 14.80
C LEU A 240 -8.07 3.18 15.00
N ARG A 241 -9.03 3.25 15.91
CA ARG A 241 -9.87 2.10 16.25
C ARG A 241 -11.30 2.53 16.52
N GLY A 242 -12.27 1.83 15.95
CA GLY A 242 -13.70 2.04 16.18
C GLY A 242 -14.48 0.73 16.00
N THR A 243 -15.81 0.80 16.11
CA THR A 243 -16.69 -0.35 15.90
C THR A 243 -17.60 -0.14 14.72
N SER A 244 -17.86 -1.21 13.96
CA SER A 244 -18.71 -1.19 12.77
C SER A 244 -19.53 -2.47 12.63
N THR A 245 -20.72 -2.33 12.09
CA THR A 245 -21.58 -3.44 11.68
C THR A 245 -21.71 -3.55 10.17
N MET A 246 -20.98 -2.73 9.41
CA MET A 246 -21.00 -2.73 7.96
C MET A 246 -20.40 -4.02 7.38
N ASP A 247 -20.80 -4.35 6.15
CA ASP A 247 -20.11 -5.38 5.37
C ASP A 247 -18.65 -4.95 5.14
N PRO A 248 -17.67 -5.85 5.30
CA PRO A 248 -16.26 -5.51 5.14
C PRO A 248 -15.90 -4.99 3.73
N ARG A 249 -16.66 -5.34 2.68
CA ARG A 249 -16.50 -4.77 1.35
C ARG A 249 -16.92 -3.29 1.31
N ASP A 250 -17.97 -2.93 2.04
CA ASP A 250 -18.41 -1.55 2.18
C ASP A 250 -17.43 -0.74 3.03
N ILE A 251 -16.89 -1.33 4.12
CA ILE A 251 -15.81 -0.69 4.89
C ILE A 251 -14.63 -0.38 3.98
N LEU A 252 -14.19 -1.34 3.17
CA LEU A 252 -13.09 -1.13 2.24
C LEU A 252 -13.41 -0.05 1.21
N ARG A 253 -14.62 -0.05 0.61
CA ARG A 253 -15.04 0.97 -0.36
C ARG A 253 -15.01 2.38 0.23
N GLU A 254 -15.54 2.57 1.41
CA GLU A 254 -15.63 3.90 2.05
C GLU A 254 -14.27 4.42 2.54
N THR A 255 -13.30 3.55 2.74
CA THR A 255 -11.96 3.92 3.24
C THR A 255 -10.89 3.96 2.17
N MET A 256 -11.12 3.44 0.94
CA MET A 256 -10.07 3.39 -0.08
C MET A 256 -9.80 4.75 -0.73
N PHE A 257 -8.54 5.11 -1.01
CA PHE A 257 -7.36 4.45 -0.48
C PHE A 257 -6.67 5.38 0.52
N ALA A 258 -5.64 4.84 1.21
CA ALA A 258 -4.99 5.59 2.29
C ALA A 258 -4.42 6.93 1.82
N PRO A 259 -4.59 8.01 2.59
CA PRO A 259 -4.01 9.33 2.28
C PRO A 259 -2.48 9.32 2.32
N THR A 260 -1.87 8.36 3.03
CA THR A 260 -0.43 8.12 3.07
C THR A 260 0.17 7.76 1.71
N VAL A 261 -0.64 7.27 0.77
CA VAL A 261 -0.21 6.87 -0.59
C VAL A 261 -0.90 7.64 -1.70
N THR A 262 -1.79 8.57 -1.34
CA THR A 262 -2.55 9.40 -2.30
C THR A 262 -2.40 10.89 -2.01
N GLY A 263 -2.75 11.31 -0.83
CA GLY A 263 -2.77 12.71 -0.39
C GLY A 263 -4.12 13.11 0.21
N SER A 264 -4.21 14.39 0.62
CA SER A 264 -5.39 14.93 1.30
C SER A 264 -5.74 16.33 0.77
N PRO A 265 -7.04 16.62 0.47
CA PRO A 265 -8.21 15.71 0.50
C PRO A 265 -8.18 14.66 -0.61
N MET A 266 -8.75 13.48 -0.33
CA MET A 266 -8.66 12.30 -1.21
C MET A 266 -9.14 12.56 -2.65
N GLN A 267 -10.29 13.23 -2.82
CA GLN A 267 -10.84 13.51 -4.15
C GLN A 267 -9.89 14.38 -4.99
N ASN A 268 -9.33 15.43 -4.38
CA ASN A 268 -8.37 16.31 -5.04
C ASN A 268 -7.06 15.56 -5.33
N ALA A 269 -6.60 14.74 -4.38
CA ALA A 269 -5.41 13.92 -4.57
C ALA A 269 -5.53 13.00 -5.78
N CYS A 270 -6.65 12.31 -5.95
CA CYS A 270 -6.90 11.49 -7.15
C CYS A 270 -6.85 12.31 -8.45
N THR A 271 -7.39 13.53 -8.44
CA THR A 271 -7.33 14.44 -9.59
C THR A 271 -5.90 14.90 -9.90
N VAL A 272 -5.13 15.24 -8.87
CA VAL A 272 -3.72 15.65 -9.01
C VAL A 272 -2.86 14.49 -9.51
N ILE A 273 -3.04 13.30 -8.96
CA ILE A 273 -2.38 12.08 -9.43
C ILE A 273 -2.66 11.85 -10.92
N ALA A 274 -3.94 11.90 -11.34
CA ALA A 274 -4.32 11.72 -12.74
C ALA A 274 -3.75 12.80 -13.67
N ARG A 275 -3.46 14.00 -13.17
CA ARG A 275 -2.87 15.11 -13.93
C ARG A 275 -1.36 15.01 -14.08
N HIS A 276 -0.66 14.56 -13.05
CA HIS A 276 0.81 14.64 -12.98
C HIS A 276 1.50 13.29 -13.21
N GLU A 277 0.86 12.16 -12.94
CA GLU A 277 1.42 10.85 -13.31
C GLU A 277 1.13 10.53 -14.78
N GLN A 278 2.13 10.01 -15.49
CA GLN A 278 2.04 9.76 -16.93
C GLN A 278 1.46 8.39 -17.28
N SER A 279 1.32 7.52 -16.29
CA SER A 279 0.86 6.15 -16.46
C SER A 279 -0.03 5.71 -15.30
N PRO A 280 -0.91 4.72 -15.50
CA PRO A 280 -1.77 4.22 -14.44
C PRO A 280 -1.00 3.52 -13.33
N ARG A 281 -1.57 3.50 -12.14
CA ARG A 281 -0.95 2.93 -10.94
C ARG A 281 -1.00 1.40 -10.88
N GLY A 282 -1.92 0.76 -11.60
CA GLY A 282 -2.14 -0.68 -11.46
C GLY A 282 -2.60 -1.02 -10.04
N TYR A 283 -1.90 -1.95 -9.42
CA TYR A 283 -2.15 -2.31 -8.02
C TYR A 283 -1.41 -1.44 -7.00
N TYR A 284 -0.43 -0.63 -7.41
CA TYR A 284 0.24 0.29 -6.49
C TYR A 284 -0.75 1.24 -5.82
N SER A 285 -0.62 1.43 -4.52
CA SER A 285 -1.56 2.19 -3.66
C SER A 285 -2.94 1.55 -3.50
N GLY A 286 -3.19 0.42 -4.16
CA GLY A 286 -4.32 -0.44 -3.86
C GLY A 286 -4.05 -1.31 -2.63
N VAL A 287 -4.82 -2.36 -2.45
CA VAL A 287 -4.70 -3.26 -1.29
C VAL A 287 -4.75 -4.73 -1.69
N ALA A 288 -4.12 -5.58 -0.86
CA ALA A 288 -4.36 -7.03 -0.86
C ALA A 288 -5.34 -7.34 0.28
N ALA A 289 -6.62 -7.46 -0.03
CA ALA A 289 -7.68 -7.62 0.96
C ALA A 289 -7.99 -9.10 1.20
N LEU A 290 -7.67 -9.60 2.38
CA LEU A 290 -8.03 -10.95 2.82
C LEU A 290 -9.34 -10.91 3.59
N PHE A 291 -10.33 -11.60 3.06
CA PHE A 291 -11.63 -11.81 3.70
C PHE A 291 -11.68 -13.23 4.28
N THR A 292 -11.80 -13.34 5.60
CA THR A 292 -11.83 -14.63 6.31
C THR A 292 -13.19 -14.87 6.95
N PRO A 293 -13.86 -16.02 6.69
CA PRO A 293 -15.15 -16.34 7.30
C PRO A 293 -15.07 -16.38 8.83
N ARG A 294 -16.08 -15.86 9.52
CA ARG A 294 -16.23 -15.93 10.96
C ARG A 294 -17.17 -17.04 11.39
N ALA A 295 -16.88 -17.71 12.51
CA ALA A 295 -17.73 -18.74 13.08
C ALA A 295 -19.15 -18.28 13.41
N GLY A 296 -19.36 -16.98 13.71
CA GLY A 296 -20.66 -16.37 13.99
C GLY A 296 -21.36 -15.76 12.77
N GLY A 297 -20.84 -16.02 11.56
CA GLY A 297 -21.33 -15.43 10.30
C GLY A 297 -20.64 -14.12 9.94
N GLY A 298 -20.68 -13.78 8.65
CA GLY A 298 -19.96 -12.66 8.06
C GLY A 298 -18.45 -12.95 7.87
N HIS A 299 -17.69 -11.93 7.56
CA HIS A 299 -16.26 -12.03 7.30
C HIS A 299 -15.47 -11.01 8.12
N ASP A 300 -14.27 -11.37 8.50
CA ASP A 300 -13.23 -10.43 8.89
C ASP A 300 -12.48 -9.95 7.64
N LEU A 301 -11.88 -8.77 7.75
CA LEU A 301 -11.07 -8.14 6.71
C LEU A 301 -9.69 -7.83 7.26
N ASP A 302 -8.66 -8.10 6.46
CA ASP A 302 -7.30 -7.65 6.68
C ASP A 302 -6.71 -7.16 5.35
N ALA A 303 -6.37 -5.87 5.26
CA ALA A 303 -6.02 -5.23 4.00
C ALA A 303 -4.75 -4.36 4.11
N PRO A 304 -3.55 -4.94 3.90
CA PRO A 304 -2.32 -4.16 3.71
C PRO A 304 -2.36 -3.36 2.42
N ILE A 305 -1.71 -2.18 2.44
CA ILE A 305 -1.51 -1.37 1.24
C ILE A 305 -0.47 -2.06 0.33
N LEU A 306 -0.72 -2.05 -0.97
CA LEU A 306 0.23 -2.55 -1.97
C LEU A 306 1.29 -1.48 -2.30
N ILE A 307 2.20 -1.30 -1.35
CA ILE A 307 3.44 -0.54 -1.46
C ILE A 307 4.63 -1.43 -1.11
N ARG A 308 5.85 -0.99 -1.44
CA ARG A 308 7.07 -1.81 -1.31
C ARG A 308 6.90 -3.17 -1.95
N THR A 309 6.30 -3.15 -3.14
CA THR A 309 5.88 -4.33 -3.87
C THR A 309 6.48 -4.29 -5.27
N ALA A 310 7.08 -5.38 -5.66
CA ALA A 310 7.55 -5.64 -7.01
C ALA A 310 6.48 -6.43 -7.77
N TYR A 311 6.20 -6.01 -8.98
CA TYR A 311 5.28 -6.68 -9.90
C TYR A 311 6.04 -7.23 -11.10
N VAL A 312 5.71 -8.43 -11.53
CA VAL A 312 6.24 -8.99 -12.78
C VAL A 312 5.09 -9.39 -13.69
N VAL A 313 5.09 -8.81 -14.87
CA VAL A 313 4.13 -9.09 -15.94
C VAL A 313 4.92 -9.25 -17.24
N ASP A 314 4.71 -10.34 -17.95
CA ASP A 314 5.40 -10.64 -19.22
C ASP A 314 6.94 -10.48 -19.15
N GLY A 315 7.54 -10.92 -18.05
CA GLY A 315 8.99 -10.83 -17.81
C GLY A 315 9.52 -9.43 -17.48
N ARG A 316 8.66 -8.43 -17.38
CA ARG A 316 9.03 -7.07 -16.95
C ARG A 316 8.77 -6.88 -15.46
N LEU A 317 9.81 -6.48 -14.76
CA LEU A 317 9.73 -5.98 -13.39
C LEU A 317 9.25 -4.52 -13.39
N ARG A 318 8.36 -4.21 -12.46
CA ARG A 318 7.96 -2.86 -12.09
C ARG A 318 7.91 -2.75 -10.57
N VAL A 319 8.62 -1.77 -10.01
CA VAL A 319 8.58 -1.43 -8.59
C VAL A 319 8.15 0.03 -8.47
N PRO A 320 6.85 0.30 -8.29
CA PRO A 320 6.36 1.66 -8.12
C PRO A 320 6.80 2.20 -6.76
N VAL A 321 7.26 3.43 -6.75
CA VAL A 321 7.69 4.16 -5.54
C VAL A 321 7.17 5.58 -5.60
N GLY A 322 6.67 6.11 -4.49
CA GLY A 322 6.12 7.45 -4.40
C GLY A 322 6.69 8.22 -3.22
N ALA A 323 6.79 9.53 -3.37
CA ALA A 323 7.14 10.44 -2.30
C ALA A 323 5.95 11.31 -1.93
N THR A 324 5.81 11.64 -0.66
CA THR A 324 4.79 12.54 -0.13
C THR A 324 5.23 13.98 -0.27
N LEU A 325 4.59 14.71 -1.16
CA LEU A 325 4.90 16.10 -1.44
C LEU A 325 4.09 17.02 -0.54
N VAL A 326 4.78 17.91 0.16
CA VAL A 326 4.22 18.98 0.99
C VAL A 326 4.79 20.33 0.56
N ARG A 327 4.28 21.44 1.12
CA ARG A 327 4.71 22.80 0.75
C ARG A 327 6.22 23.03 0.81
N HIS A 328 6.90 22.37 1.73
CA HIS A 328 8.34 22.54 2.00
C HIS A 328 9.20 21.38 1.51
N SER A 329 8.63 20.50 0.66
CA SER A 329 9.39 19.40 0.05
C SER A 329 10.52 19.92 -0.85
N ASP A 330 11.70 19.30 -0.74
CA ASP A 330 12.82 19.53 -1.64
C ASP A 330 12.72 18.61 -2.86
N PRO A 331 12.61 19.14 -4.10
CA PRO A 331 12.40 18.33 -5.29
C PRO A 331 13.42 17.22 -5.52
N TYR A 332 14.70 17.45 -5.21
CA TYR A 332 15.73 16.42 -5.34
C TYR A 332 15.77 15.46 -4.14
N GLY A 333 15.46 15.96 -2.95
CA GLY A 333 15.30 15.15 -1.76
C GLY A 333 14.20 14.12 -1.92
N GLU A 334 13.03 14.52 -2.42
CA GLU A 334 11.91 13.62 -2.69
C GLU A 334 12.24 12.58 -3.78
N GLY A 335 13.00 12.99 -4.83
CA GLY A 335 13.55 12.04 -5.81
C GLY A 335 14.48 11.01 -5.18
N GLY A 336 15.25 11.39 -4.17
CA GLY A 336 16.09 10.48 -3.39
C GLY A 336 15.32 9.54 -2.47
N GLU A 337 14.05 9.82 -2.16
CA GLU A 337 13.16 8.94 -1.38
C GLU A 337 12.53 7.83 -2.22
N THR A 338 12.41 8.07 -3.51
CA THR A 338 11.97 7.07 -4.48
C THR A 338 13.15 6.25 -5.00
#